data_e6259129c20f42b939364d8c7223122d
#
_entry.id   e6259129c20f42b939364d8c7223122d
#
_cell.length_a   1.000
_cell.length_b   1.000
_cell.length_c   1.000
_cell.angle_alpha   90.00
_cell.angle_beta   90.00
_cell.angle_gamma   90.00
#
_symmetry.space_group_name_H-M   'P 1'
#
loop_
_entity.id
_entity.type
_entity.pdbx_description
1 polymer ?
#
loop_
_entity_poly.entity_id
_entity_poly.type
_entity_poly.pdbx_seq_one_letter_code
_entity_poly.pdbx_strand_id
1 'polypeptide(L)'
;AHRDFLPRWGYQLSASYALNPTNRKFSDLVSLYGRIYLPGFLPHNAVIVALSYQTSIGGFKFPSGQSFLGYKSTRLLPRGFSSADIRSNNYTAASVDYQFPLCYPEGGIPSVLYFKRIRLGLGADYAQFRDLAPHGRMRWERIWSVGGDLILDVNAFRQPASATSTVKLSFYRPSTGGLSFSVGVGLPF
;
A
#
# COMPACT_ATOMS: atom_id res chain seq x y z
N ALA A 1 -5.85 17.92 23.46
CA ALA A 1 -4.84 17.24 22.62
C ALA A 1 -5.57 16.32 21.67
N HIS A 2 -5.36 16.49 20.38
CA HIS A 2 -5.94 15.58 19.39
C HIS A 2 -5.25 14.20 19.48
N ARG A 3 -5.93 13.28 20.16
CA ARG A 3 -5.46 11.89 20.28
C ARG A 3 -5.75 11.08 19.02
N ASP A 4 -6.68 11.51 18.19
CA ASP A 4 -7.00 10.86 16.92
C ASP A 4 -5.88 11.15 15.92
N PHE A 5 -5.35 10.11 15.30
CA PHE A 5 -4.24 10.18 14.35
C PHE A 5 -4.67 9.93 12.89
N LEU A 6 -5.90 9.48 12.72
CA LEU A 6 -6.56 9.28 11.43
C LEU A 6 -7.97 9.84 11.48
N PRO A 7 -8.52 10.22 10.34
CA PRO A 7 -9.92 10.63 10.28
C PRO A 7 -10.82 9.46 10.74
N ARG A 8 -11.80 9.74 11.58
CA ARG A 8 -12.77 8.72 12.04
C ARG A 8 -13.58 8.18 10.88
N TRP A 9 -13.93 9.06 9.94
CA TRP A 9 -14.61 8.74 8.70
C TRP A 9 -13.93 9.47 7.57
N GLY A 10 -13.67 8.78 6.49
CA GLY A 10 -13.09 9.40 5.32
C GLY A 10 -13.04 8.41 4.16
N TYR A 11 -12.98 8.95 2.97
CA TYR A 11 -12.75 8.15 1.78
C TYR A 11 -11.83 8.89 0.82
N GLN A 12 -11.12 8.14 0.04
CA GLN A 12 -10.33 8.61 -1.07
C GLN A 12 -10.63 7.74 -2.28
N LEU A 13 -11.00 8.33 -3.40
CA LEU A 13 -11.22 7.63 -4.65
C LEU A 13 -10.33 8.26 -5.72
N SER A 14 -9.70 7.44 -6.53
CA SER A 14 -8.89 7.86 -7.66
C SER A 14 -9.14 6.94 -8.83
N ALA A 15 -9.42 7.53 -9.99
CA ALA A 15 -9.55 6.84 -11.25
C ALA A 15 -8.53 7.42 -12.24
N SER A 16 -7.90 6.56 -13.02
CA SER A 16 -7.00 7.00 -14.09
C SER A 16 -7.21 6.15 -15.34
N TYR A 17 -7.11 6.82 -16.48
CA TYR A 17 -7.17 6.21 -17.79
C TYR A 17 -5.93 6.64 -18.59
N ALA A 18 -5.13 5.68 -18.99
CA ALA A 18 -3.92 5.91 -19.78
C ALA A 18 -4.14 5.42 -21.19
N LEU A 19 -3.99 6.34 -22.16
CA LEU A 19 -4.13 6.10 -23.57
C LEU A 19 -2.75 5.93 -24.22
N ASN A 20 -2.66 5.03 -25.19
CA ASN A 20 -1.49 4.89 -26.06
C ASN A 20 -1.87 5.20 -27.54
N PRO A 21 -2.04 6.46 -27.92
CA PRO A 21 -2.55 6.83 -29.24
C PRO A 21 -1.57 6.52 -30.36
N THR A 22 -0.27 6.57 -30.08
CA THR A 22 0.79 6.43 -31.09
C THR A 22 1.20 4.98 -31.33
N ASN A 23 1.02 4.11 -30.35
CA ASN A 23 1.45 2.73 -30.45
C ASN A 23 0.31 1.76 -30.14
N ARG A 24 -0.42 1.37 -31.17
CA ARG A 24 -1.54 0.42 -31.08
C ARG A 24 -1.16 -1.01 -30.61
N LYS A 25 0.13 -1.26 -30.39
CA LYS A 25 0.61 -2.53 -29.79
C LYS A 25 0.38 -2.57 -28.28
N PHE A 26 0.20 -1.41 -27.64
CA PHE A 26 -0.14 -1.31 -26.24
C PHE A 26 -1.64 -1.05 -26.07
N SER A 27 -2.27 -1.78 -25.18
CA SER A 27 -3.66 -1.52 -24.80
C SER A 27 -3.76 -0.27 -23.93
N ASP A 28 -4.92 0.35 -23.94
CA ASP A 28 -5.23 1.38 -22.97
C ASP A 28 -5.40 0.76 -21.58
N LEU A 29 -5.09 1.52 -20.55
CA LEU A 29 -5.13 1.06 -19.16
C LEU A 29 -6.12 1.89 -18.37
N VAL A 30 -7.06 1.20 -17.70
CA VAL A 30 -7.92 1.77 -16.68
C VAL A 30 -7.43 1.32 -15.31
N SER A 31 -7.27 2.25 -14.38
CA SER A 31 -7.03 1.90 -12.99
C SER A 31 -7.92 2.69 -12.04
N LEU A 32 -8.47 1.98 -11.05
CA LEU A 32 -9.30 2.50 -9.98
C LEU A 32 -8.62 2.20 -8.66
N TYR A 33 -8.63 3.18 -7.76
CA TYR A 33 -8.13 3.01 -6.40
C TYR A 33 -9.11 3.67 -5.43
N GLY A 34 -9.48 2.95 -4.40
CA GLY A 34 -10.32 3.45 -3.31
C GLY A 34 -9.71 3.15 -1.96
N ARG A 35 -9.85 4.07 -1.02
CA ARG A 35 -9.48 3.89 0.38
C ARG A 35 -10.58 4.47 1.26
N ILE A 36 -10.95 3.71 2.28
CA ILE A 36 -11.98 4.07 3.25
C ILE A 36 -11.35 4.01 4.64
N TYR A 37 -11.61 5.04 5.43
CA TYR A 37 -11.25 5.12 6.83
C TYR A 37 -12.50 4.94 7.66
N LEU A 38 -12.45 4.02 8.60
CA LEU A 38 -13.55 3.69 9.48
C LEU A 38 -13.08 3.79 10.94
N PRO A 39 -13.96 4.13 11.88
CA PRO A 39 -13.65 4.06 13.30
C PRO A 39 -13.36 2.60 13.67
N GLY A 40 -12.38 2.40 14.54
CA GLY A 40 -12.10 1.09 15.10
C GLY A 40 -13.08 0.71 16.22
N PHE A 41 -12.92 -0.49 16.75
CA PHE A 41 -13.77 -1.01 17.83
C PHE A 41 -13.53 -0.33 19.18
N LEU A 42 -12.37 0.28 19.39
CA LEU A 42 -11.99 0.98 20.60
C LEU A 42 -11.73 2.47 20.31
N PRO A 43 -11.78 3.35 21.33
CA PRO A 43 -11.44 4.76 21.17
C PRO A 43 -10.05 4.94 20.58
N HIS A 44 -9.91 5.89 19.66
CA HIS A 44 -8.65 6.22 18.99
C HIS A 44 -8.06 5.14 18.08
N ASN A 45 -8.82 4.10 17.78
CA ASN A 45 -8.45 3.09 16.79
C ASN A 45 -9.02 3.43 15.41
N ALA A 46 -8.41 2.90 14.37
CA ALA A 46 -8.89 3.08 13.00
C ALA A 46 -8.76 1.79 12.20
N VAL A 47 -9.75 1.56 11.35
CA VAL A 47 -9.72 0.55 10.29
C VAL A 47 -9.52 1.27 8.97
N ILE A 48 -8.59 0.81 8.17
CA ILE A 48 -8.36 1.31 6.82
C ILE A 48 -8.59 0.16 5.86
N VAL A 49 -9.49 0.36 4.91
CA VAL A 49 -9.73 -0.59 3.82
C VAL A 49 -9.31 0.07 2.53
N ALA A 50 -8.45 -0.56 1.77
CA ALA A 50 -8.06 -0.08 0.45
C ALA A 50 -8.33 -1.15 -0.61
N LEU A 51 -8.78 -0.69 -1.78
CA LEU A 51 -9.08 -1.51 -2.94
C LEU A 51 -8.39 -0.91 -4.16
N SER A 52 -7.82 -1.76 -5.00
CA SER A 52 -7.25 -1.36 -6.29
C SER A 52 -7.71 -2.31 -7.37
N TYR A 53 -8.13 -1.76 -8.49
CA TYR A 53 -8.50 -2.50 -9.68
C TYR A 53 -7.80 -1.90 -10.88
N GLN A 54 -7.20 -2.75 -11.70
CA GLN A 54 -6.54 -2.35 -12.94
C GLN A 54 -6.91 -3.34 -14.04
N THR A 55 -7.24 -2.82 -15.20
CA THR A 55 -7.52 -3.65 -16.38
C THR A 55 -7.10 -2.93 -17.65
N SER A 56 -6.73 -3.72 -18.64
CA SER A 56 -6.50 -3.21 -20.00
C SER A 56 -7.77 -3.23 -20.84
N ILE A 57 -7.98 -2.17 -21.60
CA ILE A 57 -9.05 -2.06 -22.59
C ILE A 57 -8.43 -2.17 -23.97
N GLY A 58 -9.02 -3.00 -24.82
CA GLY A 58 -8.49 -3.30 -26.16
C GLY A 58 -7.61 -4.54 -26.18
N GLY A 59 -7.47 -5.13 -27.37
CA GLY A 59 -6.71 -6.36 -27.54
C GLY A 59 -5.20 -6.15 -27.36
N PHE A 60 -4.64 -6.63 -26.28
CA PHE A 60 -3.19 -6.72 -26.13
C PHE A 60 -2.67 -7.86 -27.02
N LYS A 61 -2.01 -7.53 -28.09
CA LYS A 61 -1.33 -8.50 -28.93
C LYS A 61 0.14 -8.54 -28.53
N PHE A 62 0.57 -9.64 -27.95
CA PHE A 62 1.99 -9.88 -27.72
C PHE A 62 2.71 -9.99 -29.06
N PRO A 63 3.73 -9.16 -29.33
CA PRO A 63 4.64 -9.43 -30.43
C PRO A 63 5.33 -10.77 -30.15
N SER A 64 5.31 -11.69 -31.09
CA SER A 64 6.05 -12.95 -30.98
C SER A 64 7.53 -12.65 -30.69
N GLY A 65 8.07 -13.21 -29.61
CA GLY A 65 9.48 -13.10 -29.23
C GLY A 65 9.84 -11.95 -28.28
N GLN A 66 8.90 -11.16 -27.79
CA GLN A 66 9.18 -10.13 -26.78
C GLN A 66 8.69 -10.53 -25.39
N SER A 67 9.48 -10.17 -24.38
CA SER A 67 9.09 -10.30 -22.99
C SER A 67 7.80 -9.53 -22.72
N PHE A 68 6.96 -10.10 -21.89
CA PHE A 68 5.71 -9.49 -21.45
C PHE A 68 5.96 -8.09 -20.83
N LEU A 69 5.49 -7.06 -21.49
CA LEU A 69 5.47 -5.70 -20.98
C LEU A 69 4.11 -5.46 -20.29
N GLY A 70 3.93 -6.06 -19.12
CA GLY A 70 2.77 -5.76 -18.28
C GLY A 70 2.89 -4.37 -17.66
N TYR A 71 1.78 -3.69 -17.51
CA TYR A 71 1.72 -2.48 -16.70
C TYR A 71 1.87 -2.84 -15.23
N LYS A 72 2.84 -2.23 -14.56
CA LYS A 72 3.03 -2.43 -13.13
C LYS A 72 1.93 -1.71 -12.35
N SER A 73 1.28 -2.39 -11.44
CA SER A 73 0.44 -1.71 -10.45
C SER A 73 1.33 -0.99 -9.45
N THR A 74 1.16 0.31 -9.34
CA THR A 74 1.93 1.14 -8.39
C THR A 74 1.11 1.56 -7.17
N ARG A 75 -0.19 1.29 -7.15
CA ARG A 75 -1.08 1.89 -6.17
C ARG A 75 -1.32 1.06 -4.92
N LEU A 76 -1.49 -0.23 -5.06
CA LEU A 76 -1.71 -1.12 -3.94
C LEU A 76 -0.97 -2.43 -4.22
N LEU A 77 0.19 -2.57 -3.60
CA LEU A 77 1.02 -3.76 -3.69
C LEU A 77 0.95 -4.47 -2.34
N PRO A 78 0.66 -5.79 -2.28
CA PRO A 78 0.76 -6.54 -1.04
C PRO A 78 2.16 -6.43 -0.44
N ARG A 79 2.22 -6.16 0.85
CA ARG A 79 3.48 -5.94 1.55
C ARG A 79 4.36 -7.19 1.53
N GLY A 80 5.64 -7.02 1.29
CA GLY A 80 6.60 -8.11 1.11
C GLY A 80 6.76 -8.58 -0.34
N PHE A 81 5.99 -8.02 -1.28
CA PHE A 81 6.18 -8.24 -2.71
C PHE A 81 6.76 -7.01 -3.39
N SER A 82 7.49 -7.24 -4.44
CA SER A 82 8.07 -6.20 -5.29
C SER A 82 7.16 -5.94 -6.49
N SER A 83 7.18 -4.71 -7.00
CA SER A 83 6.47 -4.38 -8.25
C SER A 83 7.02 -5.14 -9.47
N ALA A 84 8.20 -5.74 -9.36
CA ALA A 84 8.78 -6.57 -10.39
C ALA A 84 8.13 -7.97 -10.45
N ASP A 85 7.57 -8.43 -9.33
CA ASP A 85 6.92 -9.74 -9.22
C ASP A 85 5.54 -9.76 -9.87
N ILE A 86 4.93 -8.58 -10.03
CA ILE A 86 3.57 -8.44 -10.57
C ILE A 86 3.63 -7.68 -11.88
N ARG A 87 3.65 -8.41 -12.98
CA ARG A 87 3.62 -7.88 -14.34
C ARG A 87 2.31 -8.29 -15.00
N SER A 88 1.27 -7.52 -14.77
CA SER A 88 -0.05 -7.87 -15.31
C SER A 88 -0.86 -6.64 -15.67
N ASN A 89 -1.61 -6.75 -16.75
CA ASN A 89 -2.58 -5.74 -17.15
C ASN A 89 -3.88 -5.85 -16.33
N ASN A 90 -4.20 -7.05 -15.85
CA ASN A 90 -5.39 -7.31 -15.04
C ASN A 90 -4.94 -7.60 -13.62
N TYR A 91 -5.20 -6.64 -12.75
CA TYR A 91 -4.76 -6.68 -11.35
C TYR A 91 -5.87 -6.19 -10.44
N THR A 92 -6.12 -6.95 -9.39
CA THR A 92 -7.06 -6.56 -8.34
C THR A 92 -6.38 -6.79 -7.00
N ALA A 93 -6.43 -5.81 -6.12
CA ALA A 93 -5.87 -5.93 -4.78
C ALA A 93 -6.81 -5.34 -3.74
N ALA A 94 -6.74 -5.90 -2.55
CA ALA A 94 -7.43 -5.44 -1.36
C ALA A 94 -6.45 -5.43 -0.18
N SER A 95 -6.56 -4.44 0.68
CA SER A 95 -5.79 -4.32 1.91
C SER A 95 -6.72 -3.90 3.05
N VAL A 96 -6.51 -4.49 4.21
CA VAL A 96 -7.18 -4.11 5.45
C VAL A 96 -6.12 -3.88 6.50
N ASP A 97 -6.14 -2.71 7.12
CA ASP A 97 -5.25 -2.33 8.21
C ASP A 97 -6.06 -1.93 9.44
N TYR A 98 -5.72 -2.49 10.57
CA TYR A 98 -6.24 -2.10 11.87
C TYR A 98 -5.13 -1.41 12.67
N GLN A 99 -5.30 -0.16 13.01
CA GLN A 99 -4.30 0.63 13.72
C GLN A 99 -4.83 1.07 15.08
N PHE A 100 -3.98 0.95 16.09
CA PHE A 100 -4.29 1.39 17.44
C PHE A 100 -3.06 1.96 18.17
N PRO A 101 -3.25 2.96 19.05
CA PRO A 101 -2.18 3.51 19.83
C PRO A 101 -1.78 2.52 20.93
N LEU A 102 -0.48 2.28 21.10
CA LEU A 102 0.06 1.52 22.23
C LEU A 102 0.27 2.41 23.44
N CYS A 103 0.96 3.52 23.25
CA CYS A 103 1.24 4.48 24.30
C CYS A 103 1.52 5.88 23.75
N TYR A 104 1.45 6.85 24.65
CA TYR A 104 1.79 8.25 24.41
C TYR A 104 2.93 8.63 25.36
N PRO A 105 4.19 8.41 24.98
CA PRO A 105 5.33 8.69 25.85
C PRO A 105 5.43 10.16 26.24
N GLU A 106 5.03 11.07 25.34
CA GLU A 106 5.05 12.54 25.52
C GLU A 106 6.36 13.03 26.15
N GLY A 107 7.49 12.49 25.68
CA GLY A 107 8.81 12.76 26.21
C GLY A 107 9.90 12.57 25.16
N GLY A 108 11.13 12.94 25.50
CA GLY A 108 12.25 12.80 24.59
C GLY A 108 13.48 13.59 25.02
N ILE A 109 14.42 13.75 24.10
CA ILE A 109 15.63 14.55 24.27
C ILE A 109 15.29 16.00 23.92
N PRO A 110 15.38 16.94 24.88
CA PRO A 110 15.06 18.35 24.63
C PRO A 110 15.75 18.88 23.38
N SER A 111 14.99 19.56 22.53
CA SER A 111 15.45 20.20 21.28
C SER A 111 15.90 19.26 20.16
N VAL A 112 16.00 17.96 20.37
CA VAL A 112 16.49 16.99 19.38
C VAL A 112 15.37 16.09 18.89
N LEU A 113 14.70 15.38 19.82
CA LEU A 113 13.71 14.37 19.46
C LEU A 113 12.61 14.28 20.53
N TYR A 114 11.37 14.40 20.12
CA TYR A 114 10.22 14.25 20.99
C TYR A 114 9.32 13.10 20.48
N PHE A 115 9.14 12.08 21.30
CA PHE A 115 8.24 10.95 21.04
C PHE A 115 6.81 11.34 21.37
N LYS A 116 5.97 11.43 20.38
CA LYS A 116 4.59 11.83 20.53
C LYS A 116 3.69 10.64 20.86
N ARG A 117 3.83 9.57 20.11
CA ARG A 117 3.05 8.34 20.29
C ARG A 117 3.71 7.16 19.57
N ILE A 118 3.36 5.98 20.09
CA ILE A 118 3.72 4.70 19.48
C ILE A 118 2.41 4.01 19.11
N ARG A 119 2.31 3.55 17.86
CA ARG A 119 1.13 2.86 17.33
C ARG A 119 1.53 1.48 16.84
N LEU A 120 0.60 0.54 16.94
CA LEU A 120 0.68 -0.76 16.29
C LEU A 120 -0.36 -0.81 15.18
N GLY A 121 0.04 -1.35 14.03
CA GLY A 121 -0.83 -1.70 12.92
C GLY A 121 -0.82 -3.21 12.71
N LEU A 122 -1.98 -3.79 12.46
CA LEU A 122 -2.11 -5.15 11.97
C LEU A 122 -2.70 -5.07 10.58
N GLY A 123 -2.09 -5.76 9.62
CA GLY A 123 -2.48 -5.65 8.23
C GLY A 123 -2.57 -6.99 7.53
N ALA A 124 -3.51 -7.07 6.60
CA ALA A 124 -3.66 -8.17 5.67
C ALA A 124 -3.86 -7.63 4.27
N ASP A 125 -3.11 -8.14 3.33
CA ASP A 125 -3.19 -7.78 1.91
C ASP A 125 -3.51 -9.01 1.08
N TYR A 126 -4.27 -8.81 0.04
CA TYR A 126 -4.59 -9.81 -0.96
C TYR A 126 -4.50 -9.20 -2.34
N ALA A 127 -3.93 -9.91 -3.28
CA ALA A 127 -4.00 -9.53 -4.68
C ALA A 127 -4.18 -10.75 -5.58
N GLN A 128 -4.89 -10.54 -6.68
CA GLN A 128 -4.95 -11.49 -7.77
C GLN A 128 -4.63 -10.79 -9.08
N PHE A 129 -3.91 -11.47 -9.93
CA PHE A 129 -3.52 -10.95 -11.24
C PHE A 129 -3.46 -12.07 -12.25
N ARG A 130 -3.49 -11.69 -13.52
CA ARG A 130 -3.43 -12.61 -14.62
C ARG A 130 -2.01 -12.60 -15.20
N ASP A 131 -1.28 -13.66 -14.99
CA ASP A 131 0.07 -13.81 -15.48
C ASP A 131 0.16 -14.77 -16.67
N LEU A 132 1.22 -14.63 -17.45
CA LEU A 132 1.53 -15.47 -18.59
C LEU A 132 2.35 -16.68 -18.14
N ALA A 133 1.76 -17.85 -18.10
CA ALA A 133 2.48 -19.08 -17.81
C ALA A 133 3.52 -19.41 -18.90
N PRO A 134 4.57 -20.21 -18.58
CA PRO A 134 5.67 -20.54 -19.50
C PRO A 134 5.24 -21.12 -20.87
N HIS A 135 4.05 -21.65 -20.99
CA HIS A 135 3.50 -22.22 -22.24
C HIS A 135 2.51 -21.29 -22.95
N GLY A 136 2.56 -19.98 -22.69
CA GLY A 136 1.70 -19.00 -23.36
C GLY A 136 0.25 -18.97 -22.89
N ARG A 137 -0.11 -19.74 -21.84
CA ARG A 137 -1.45 -19.74 -21.27
C ARG A 137 -1.56 -18.69 -20.18
N MET A 138 -2.62 -17.89 -20.21
CA MET A 138 -2.93 -16.96 -19.13
C MET A 138 -3.45 -17.73 -17.91
N ARG A 139 -2.81 -17.54 -16.76
CA ARG A 139 -3.20 -18.13 -15.49
C ARG A 139 -3.48 -17.02 -14.48
N TRP A 140 -4.52 -17.21 -13.66
CA TRP A 140 -4.77 -16.37 -12.51
C TRP A 140 -3.86 -16.79 -11.35
N GLU A 141 -3.06 -15.86 -10.88
CA GLU A 141 -2.24 -16.01 -9.69
C GLU A 141 -2.82 -15.21 -8.53
N ARG A 142 -2.64 -15.73 -7.33
CA ARG A 142 -3.14 -15.14 -6.09
C ARG A 142 -1.99 -15.05 -5.11
N ILE A 143 -1.83 -13.87 -4.55
CA ILE A 143 -0.83 -13.60 -3.51
C ILE A 143 -1.50 -12.92 -2.34
N TRP A 144 -0.98 -13.17 -1.17
CA TRP A 144 -1.45 -12.53 0.05
C TRP A 144 -0.28 -12.28 1.00
N SER A 145 -0.43 -11.34 1.90
CA SER A 145 0.49 -11.11 2.99
C SER A 145 -0.25 -10.72 4.25
N VAL A 146 0.29 -11.11 5.40
CA VAL A 146 -0.21 -10.72 6.71
C VAL A 146 0.94 -10.30 7.58
N GLY A 147 0.70 -9.33 8.45
CA GLY A 147 1.76 -8.85 9.31
C GLY A 147 1.37 -7.67 10.16
N GLY A 148 2.37 -6.95 10.64
CA GLY A 148 2.17 -5.80 11.48
C GLY A 148 3.21 -4.72 11.28
N ASP A 149 2.84 -3.53 11.70
CA ASP A 149 3.62 -2.31 11.63
C ASP A 149 3.78 -1.73 13.03
N LEU A 150 5.00 -1.47 13.46
CA LEU A 150 5.28 -0.59 14.59
C LEU A 150 5.54 0.81 14.06
N ILE A 151 4.75 1.77 14.51
CA ILE A 151 4.75 3.13 13.99
C ILE A 151 5.09 4.10 15.13
N LEU A 152 6.18 4.82 14.97
CA LEU A 152 6.66 5.82 15.90
C LEU A 152 6.41 7.20 15.30
N ASP A 153 5.56 7.99 15.94
CA ASP A 153 5.33 9.38 15.58
C ASP A 153 6.24 10.27 16.44
N VAL A 154 7.14 10.96 15.78
CA VAL A 154 8.17 11.77 16.42
C VAL A 154 8.21 13.19 15.85
N ASN A 155 8.56 14.16 16.69
CA ASN A 155 8.91 15.49 16.25
C ASN A 155 10.42 15.68 16.43
N ALA A 156 11.11 16.00 15.35
CA ALA A 156 12.55 16.21 15.36
C ALA A 156 12.88 17.71 15.23
N PHE A 157 14.00 18.15 15.84
CA PHE A 157 14.59 19.47 15.65
C PHE A 157 13.65 20.66 15.86
N ARG A 158 12.83 20.65 16.91
CA ARG A 158 11.88 21.75 17.24
C ARG A 158 10.86 22.06 16.14
N GLN A 159 10.54 21.08 15.32
CA GLN A 159 9.46 21.26 14.33
C GLN A 159 8.14 21.63 15.03
N PRO A 160 7.27 22.42 14.36
CA PRO A 160 5.97 22.76 14.91
C PRO A 160 5.17 21.48 15.20
N ALA A 161 4.29 21.53 16.20
CA ALA A 161 3.50 20.36 16.64
C ALA A 161 2.65 19.72 15.52
N SER A 162 2.38 20.46 14.46
CA SER A 162 1.70 19.98 13.26
C SER A 162 2.60 19.12 12.35
N ALA A 163 3.92 19.34 12.39
CA ALA A 163 4.89 18.61 11.58
C ALA A 163 5.38 17.38 12.35
N THR A 164 4.73 16.24 12.13
CA THR A 164 5.10 14.97 12.77
C THR A 164 5.79 14.08 11.76
N SER A 165 7.03 13.70 12.05
CA SER A 165 7.74 12.65 11.31
C SER A 165 7.28 11.28 11.81
N THR A 166 7.24 10.31 10.90
CA THR A 166 6.80 8.96 11.23
C THR A 166 7.89 7.97 10.86
N VAL A 167 8.31 7.15 11.81
CA VAL A 167 9.17 5.98 11.55
C VAL A 167 8.30 4.75 11.62
N LYS A 168 8.29 3.95 10.56
CA LYS A 168 7.48 2.75 10.44
C LYS A 168 8.38 1.53 10.27
N LEU A 169 8.25 0.57 11.16
CA LEU A 169 8.89 -0.74 11.07
C LEU A 169 7.82 -1.75 10.70
N SER A 170 8.00 -2.43 9.57
CA SER A 170 7.01 -3.35 9.01
C SER A 170 7.55 -4.77 8.99
N PHE A 171 6.73 -5.71 9.46
CA PHE A 171 7.02 -7.14 9.48
C PHE A 171 5.86 -7.86 8.82
N TYR A 172 6.08 -8.42 7.64
CA TYR A 172 5.05 -9.11 6.88
C TYR A 172 5.51 -10.49 6.43
N ARG A 173 4.59 -11.44 6.47
CA ARG A 173 4.77 -12.77 5.91
C ARG A 173 3.98 -12.86 4.61
N PRO A 174 4.65 -12.81 3.45
CA PRO A 174 4.03 -13.04 2.16
C PRO A 174 3.69 -14.52 1.95
N SER A 175 2.75 -14.81 1.06
CA SER A 175 2.35 -16.17 0.68
C SER A 175 3.47 -16.97 0.02
N THR A 176 4.42 -16.27 -0.60
CA THR A 176 5.62 -16.83 -1.23
C THR A 176 6.86 -16.15 -0.68
N GLY A 177 7.86 -16.91 -0.29
CA GLY A 177 9.09 -16.37 0.27
C GLY A 177 9.14 -16.39 1.80
N GLY A 178 10.15 -15.73 2.36
CA GLY A 178 10.40 -15.61 3.80
C GLY A 178 9.72 -14.39 4.41
N LEU A 179 9.97 -14.18 5.71
CA LEU A 179 9.54 -12.98 6.41
C LEU A 179 10.16 -11.73 5.77
N SER A 180 9.32 -10.76 5.44
CA SER A 180 9.74 -9.45 4.92
C SER A 180 9.83 -8.44 6.05
N PHE A 181 10.94 -7.73 6.11
CA PHE A 181 11.17 -6.62 7.02
C PHE A 181 11.44 -5.36 6.21
N SER A 182 10.80 -4.27 6.57
CA SER A 182 11.06 -2.97 5.95
C SER A 182 11.00 -1.83 6.97
N VAL A 183 11.80 -0.80 6.72
CA VAL A 183 11.83 0.44 7.49
C VAL A 183 11.44 1.59 6.57
N GLY A 184 10.45 2.34 6.98
CA GLY A 184 9.99 3.54 6.27
C GLY A 184 10.12 4.78 7.15
N VAL A 185 10.49 5.90 6.55
CA VAL A 185 10.50 7.20 7.22
C VAL A 185 9.61 8.15 6.42
N GLY A 186 8.56 8.65 7.07
CA GLY A 186 7.69 9.69 6.54
C GLY A 186 8.07 11.03 7.14
N LEU A 187 8.40 11.99 6.29
CA LEU A 187 8.66 13.37 6.70
C LEU A 187 7.39 14.20 6.52
N PRO A 188 7.13 15.18 7.39
CA PRO A 188 6.02 16.10 7.18
C PRO A 188 6.36 17.05 6.02
N PHE A 189 5.45 17.21 5.11
CA PHE A 189 5.49 18.22 4.06
C PHE A 189 4.39 19.21 4.27
#